data_6c2f8ed86b98cdfc4f6db8c3b5d87e53
#
_entry.id   6c2f8ed86b98cdfc4f6db8c3b5d87e53
#
_cell.length_a   1.000
_cell.length_b   1.000
_cell.length_c   1.000
_cell.angle_alpha   90.00
_cell.angle_beta   90.00
_cell.angle_gamma   90.00
#
_symmetry.space_group_name_H-M   'P 1'
#
loop_
_entity.id
_entity.type
_entity.pdbx_description
1 polymer ?
#
loop_
_entity_poly.entity_id
_entity_poly.type
_entity_poly.pdbx_seq_one_letter_code
_entity_poly.pdbx_strand_id
1 'polypeptide(L)'
;MQDVADRLDQLERDGYVLIEGALSPQETELVRQRVDHAREMGWEEGLNAVGNMWFDSLLDREPETFAPLVGHPSVRPYLEGMMGKQCQLRSLRAHINPGPYLQEWHMDFYGYWEEKRQVEQYRLAAQPVGVNATYYLQDNGPGDGHLKYVKNGHLLEPPHLYPKDRPKFEAWCEAQEHVVLYPKAGDCVVFWSHIPHQGAKERDDMERSNVVCHYQMTPMYEGIWHVSRPRGYDGTFPFA
;
A
#
# COMPACT_ATOMS: atom_id res chain seq x y z
N MET A 1 -17.12 11.91 -13.99
CA MET A 1 -15.82 11.70 -13.30
C MET A 1 -15.82 12.59 -12.08
N GLN A 2 -15.63 12.02 -10.91
CA GLN A 2 -15.38 12.80 -9.70
C GLN A 2 -14.07 13.57 -9.91
N ASP A 3 -14.04 14.86 -9.59
CA ASP A 3 -12.84 15.67 -9.76
C ASP A 3 -11.70 15.11 -8.88
N VAL A 4 -10.46 15.22 -9.35
CA VAL A 4 -9.26 14.83 -8.57
C VAL A 4 -9.22 15.60 -7.25
N ALA A 5 -9.65 16.88 -7.25
CA ALA A 5 -9.74 17.67 -6.03
C ALA A 5 -10.67 17.06 -4.98
N ASP A 6 -11.90 16.63 -5.36
CA ASP A 6 -12.85 16.01 -4.46
C ASP A 6 -12.28 14.72 -3.82
N ARG A 7 -11.49 13.97 -4.60
CA ARG A 7 -10.85 12.74 -4.11
C ARG A 7 -9.63 13.01 -3.23
N LEU A 8 -8.90 14.08 -3.46
CA LEU A 8 -7.85 14.55 -2.54
C LEU A 8 -8.46 14.99 -1.21
N ASP A 9 -9.58 15.72 -1.24
CA ASP A 9 -10.34 16.06 -0.04
C ASP A 9 -10.85 14.79 0.68
N GLN A 10 -11.23 13.75 -0.06
CA GLN A 10 -11.57 12.45 0.51
C GLN A 10 -10.37 11.79 1.19
N LEU A 11 -9.20 11.78 0.55
CA LEU A 11 -7.96 11.25 1.13
C LEU A 11 -7.60 11.95 2.45
N GLU A 12 -7.73 13.27 2.48
CA GLU A 12 -7.45 14.04 3.69
C GLU A 12 -8.47 13.74 4.81
N ARG A 13 -9.74 13.61 4.47
CA ARG A 13 -10.83 13.35 5.42
C ARG A 13 -10.87 11.89 5.89
N ASP A 14 -10.79 10.93 4.96
CA ASP A 14 -11.07 9.52 5.22
C ASP A 14 -9.78 8.68 5.34
N GLY A 15 -8.65 9.18 4.85
CA GLY A 15 -7.35 8.51 4.88
C GLY A 15 -7.08 7.58 3.70
N TYR A 16 -8.07 7.38 2.82
CA TYR A 16 -7.96 6.55 1.64
C TYR A 16 -8.90 7.01 0.52
N VAL A 17 -8.61 6.55 -0.70
CA VAL A 17 -9.51 6.66 -1.86
C VAL A 17 -9.45 5.38 -2.69
N LEU A 18 -10.61 4.93 -3.17
CA LEU A 18 -10.73 3.84 -4.15
C LEU A 18 -10.82 4.45 -5.56
N ILE A 19 -9.85 4.12 -6.39
CA ILE A 19 -9.80 4.51 -7.81
C ILE A 19 -10.28 3.32 -8.63
N GLU A 20 -11.55 3.37 -9.03
CA GLU A 20 -12.17 2.31 -9.84
C GLU A 20 -11.59 2.31 -11.25
N GLY A 21 -11.23 1.13 -11.74
CA GLY A 21 -10.66 0.95 -13.07
C GLY A 21 -9.34 1.72 -13.27
N ALA A 22 -8.50 1.78 -12.24
CA ALA A 22 -7.18 2.40 -12.31
C ALA A 22 -6.31 1.80 -13.41
N LEU A 23 -6.38 0.48 -13.58
CA LEU A 23 -5.82 -0.26 -14.70
C LEU A 23 -6.94 -0.67 -15.66
N SER A 24 -6.65 -0.64 -16.95
CA SER A 24 -7.54 -1.26 -17.95
C SER A 24 -7.59 -2.78 -17.76
N PRO A 25 -8.59 -3.47 -18.28
CA PRO A 25 -8.66 -4.93 -18.24
C PRO A 25 -7.41 -5.61 -18.83
N GLN A 26 -6.84 -5.04 -19.89
CA GLN A 26 -5.63 -5.54 -20.53
C GLN A 26 -4.38 -5.40 -19.64
N GLU A 27 -4.22 -4.24 -19.00
CA GLU A 27 -3.12 -4.00 -18.04
C GLU A 27 -3.25 -4.91 -16.82
N THR A 28 -4.47 -5.04 -16.27
CA THR A 28 -4.75 -5.91 -15.13
C THR A 28 -4.38 -7.35 -15.44
N GLU A 29 -4.82 -7.87 -16.60
CA GLU A 29 -4.52 -9.23 -17.01
C GLU A 29 -3.02 -9.44 -17.28
N LEU A 30 -2.34 -8.48 -17.91
CA LEU A 30 -0.89 -8.53 -18.13
C LEU A 30 -0.15 -8.61 -16.80
N VAL A 31 -0.47 -7.72 -15.86
CA VAL A 31 0.19 -7.69 -14.53
C VAL A 31 -0.08 -9.01 -13.79
N ARG A 32 -1.31 -9.53 -13.82
CA ARG A 32 -1.67 -10.80 -13.20
C ARG A 32 -0.85 -11.95 -13.76
N GLN A 33 -0.76 -12.07 -15.09
CA GLN A 33 0.05 -13.11 -15.76
C GLN A 33 1.52 -13.03 -15.38
N ARG A 34 2.06 -11.82 -15.20
CA ARG A 34 3.46 -11.65 -14.82
C ARG A 34 3.73 -11.96 -13.36
N VAL A 35 2.78 -11.70 -12.48
CA VAL A 35 2.85 -12.15 -11.07
C VAL A 35 2.75 -13.68 -11.00
N ASP A 36 1.86 -14.31 -11.78
CA ASP A 36 1.78 -15.76 -11.89
C ASP A 36 3.06 -16.38 -12.43
N HIS A 37 3.64 -15.77 -13.48
CA HIS A 37 4.92 -16.19 -14.04
C HIS A 37 6.06 -16.12 -13.00
N ALA A 38 6.10 -15.06 -12.20
CA ALA A 38 7.09 -14.94 -11.13
C ALA A 38 7.00 -16.10 -10.12
N ARG A 39 5.79 -16.54 -9.78
CA ARG A 39 5.56 -17.73 -8.96
C ARG A 39 6.07 -19.00 -9.65
N GLU A 40 5.76 -19.21 -10.91
CA GLU A 40 6.23 -20.37 -11.69
C GLU A 40 7.75 -20.45 -11.77
N MET A 41 8.41 -19.29 -11.79
CA MET A 41 9.89 -19.18 -11.81
C MET A 41 10.53 -19.30 -10.43
N GLY A 42 9.74 -19.39 -9.35
CA GLY A 42 10.25 -19.43 -7.97
C GLY A 42 10.98 -18.14 -7.57
N TRP A 43 10.40 -16.99 -7.92
CA TRP A 43 11.01 -15.67 -7.61
C TRP A 43 10.53 -15.08 -6.30
N GLU A 44 9.76 -15.80 -5.54
CA GLU A 44 9.31 -15.34 -4.22
C GLU A 44 10.51 -15.09 -3.29
N GLU A 45 10.54 -13.92 -2.67
CA GLU A 45 11.48 -13.59 -1.60
C GLU A 45 10.98 -14.04 -0.23
N GLY A 46 9.72 -14.43 -0.14
CA GLY A 46 9.16 -14.98 1.07
C GLY A 46 7.93 -15.83 0.84
N LEU A 47 7.84 -16.87 1.67
CA LEU A 47 6.73 -17.84 1.71
C LEU A 47 6.45 -18.16 3.18
N ASN A 48 5.21 -17.99 3.61
CA ASN A 48 4.81 -18.37 4.96
C ASN A 48 4.20 -19.79 5.03
N ALA A 49 3.93 -20.26 6.24
CA ALA A 49 3.44 -21.62 6.48
C ALA A 49 2.06 -21.92 5.87
N VAL A 50 1.27 -20.88 5.51
CA VAL A 50 -0.04 -21.04 4.86
C VAL A 50 0.00 -20.78 3.36
N GLY A 51 1.21 -20.71 2.79
CA GLY A 51 1.41 -20.58 1.35
C GLY A 51 1.32 -19.16 0.79
N ASN A 52 1.19 -18.13 1.63
CA ASN A 52 1.23 -16.75 1.16
C ASN A 52 2.64 -16.39 0.71
N MET A 53 2.74 -15.83 -0.47
CA MET A 53 3.99 -15.46 -1.13
C MET A 53 4.08 -13.96 -1.33
N TRP A 54 5.31 -13.43 -1.34
CA TRP A 54 5.58 -12.06 -1.76
C TRP A 54 6.80 -11.98 -2.67
N PHE A 55 6.77 -11.00 -3.57
CA PHE A 55 7.72 -10.80 -4.63
C PHE A 55 8.19 -9.34 -4.62
N ASP A 56 9.44 -9.11 -4.24
CA ASP A 56 10.02 -7.76 -4.11
C ASP A 56 10.88 -7.36 -5.33
N SER A 57 11.36 -8.32 -6.11
CA SER A 57 12.30 -8.12 -7.23
C SER A 57 11.64 -7.93 -8.59
N LEU A 58 10.31 -7.80 -8.66
CA LEU A 58 9.57 -7.74 -9.93
C LEU A 58 9.96 -6.54 -10.79
N LEU A 59 10.22 -5.40 -10.18
CA LEU A 59 10.63 -4.19 -10.91
C LEU A 59 12.00 -4.34 -11.57
N ASP A 60 12.92 -5.11 -10.95
CA ASP A 60 14.23 -5.44 -11.53
C ASP A 60 14.14 -6.50 -12.63
N ARG A 61 13.26 -7.47 -12.47
CA ARG A 61 13.17 -8.63 -13.36
C ARG A 61 12.31 -8.35 -14.59
N GLU A 62 11.24 -7.60 -14.43
CA GLU A 62 10.28 -7.27 -15.49
C GLU A 62 9.90 -5.78 -15.47
N PRO A 63 10.85 -4.87 -15.66
CA PRO A 63 10.62 -3.43 -15.56
C PRO A 63 9.56 -2.93 -16.57
N GLU A 64 9.46 -3.55 -17.74
CA GLU A 64 8.50 -3.15 -18.77
C GLU A 64 7.03 -3.33 -18.29
N THR A 65 6.77 -4.31 -17.42
CA THR A 65 5.45 -4.56 -16.85
C THR A 65 5.21 -3.74 -15.58
N PHE A 66 6.19 -3.69 -14.69
CA PHE A 66 5.97 -3.17 -13.34
C PHE A 66 6.33 -1.69 -13.17
N ALA A 67 7.25 -1.13 -13.97
CA ALA A 67 7.56 0.29 -13.91
C ALA A 67 6.36 1.20 -14.26
N PRO A 68 5.50 0.86 -15.23
CA PRO A 68 4.28 1.65 -15.50
C PRO A 68 3.30 1.75 -14.32
N LEU A 69 3.29 0.79 -13.38
CA LEU A 69 2.43 0.83 -12.20
C LEU A 69 2.87 1.93 -11.23
N VAL A 70 4.16 2.22 -11.23
CA VAL A 70 4.71 3.26 -10.37
C VAL A 70 4.41 4.61 -11.01
N GLY A 71 3.58 5.42 -10.36
CA GLY A 71 3.10 6.68 -10.94
C GLY A 71 2.17 6.50 -12.14
N HIS A 72 1.41 5.40 -12.17
CA HIS A 72 0.42 5.17 -13.22
C HIS A 72 -0.48 6.41 -13.40
N PRO A 73 -0.83 6.81 -14.64
CA PRO A 73 -1.58 8.05 -14.90
C PRO A 73 -2.87 8.21 -14.10
N SER A 74 -3.56 7.11 -13.79
CA SER A 74 -4.76 7.12 -12.96
C SER A 74 -4.50 7.39 -11.47
N VAL A 75 -3.29 7.14 -10.97
CA VAL A 75 -2.90 7.22 -9.55
C VAL A 75 -2.01 8.44 -9.29
N ARG A 76 -1.18 8.80 -10.25
CA ARG A 76 -0.21 9.90 -10.17
C ARG A 76 -0.77 11.22 -9.62
N PRO A 77 -1.96 11.71 -10.05
CA PRO A 77 -2.50 12.97 -9.52
C PRO A 77 -2.70 12.96 -8.00
N TYR A 78 -3.01 11.80 -7.41
CA TYR A 78 -3.18 11.65 -5.97
C TYR A 78 -1.84 11.65 -5.24
N LEU A 79 -0.84 10.96 -5.80
CA LEU A 79 0.52 10.96 -5.25
C LEU A 79 1.13 12.36 -5.27
N GLU A 80 0.99 13.08 -6.38
CA GLU A 80 1.46 14.47 -6.51
C GLU A 80 0.70 15.43 -5.57
N GLY A 81 -0.61 15.25 -5.41
CA GLY A 81 -1.43 16.04 -4.49
C GLY A 81 -1.05 15.82 -3.03
N MET A 82 -0.72 14.60 -2.64
CA MET A 82 -0.36 14.24 -1.26
C MET A 82 1.10 14.58 -0.91
N MET A 83 2.03 14.39 -1.83
CA MET A 83 3.48 14.43 -1.55
C MET A 83 4.24 15.42 -2.41
N GLY A 84 3.57 16.05 -3.38
CA GLY A 84 4.25 16.91 -4.36
C GLY A 84 5.21 16.14 -5.26
N LYS A 85 6.10 16.89 -5.92
CA LYS A 85 7.09 16.32 -6.86
C LYS A 85 8.28 15.61 -6.19
N GLN A 86 8.33 15.60 -4.86
CA GLN A 86 9.38 14.92 -4.09
C GLN A 86 8.99 13.51 -3.66
N CYS A 87 8.01 12.94 -4.34
CA CYS A 87 7.59 11.56 -4.12
C CYS A 87 8.68 10.58 -4.57
N GLN A 88 8.97 9.61 -3.73
CA GLN A 88 9.92 8.54 -4.00
C GLN A 88 9.27 7.18 -3.81
N LEU A 89 9.46 6.26 -4.75
CA LEU A 89 9.10 4.87 -4.54
C LEU A 89 10.02 4.27 -3.46
N ARG A 90 9.43 3.70 -2.43
CA ARG A 90 10.14 2.96 -1.39
C ARG A 90 10.26 1.47 -1.74
N SER A 91 9.16 0.87 -2.19
CA SER A 91 9.12 -0.51 -2.69
C SER A 91 7.92 -0.75 -3.59
N LEU A 92 8.07 -1.71 -4.50
CA LEU A 92 6.98 -2.36 -5.20
C LEU A 92 6.99 -3.84 -4.81
N ARG A 93 5.86 -4.36 -4.36
CA ARG A 93 5.71 -5.74 -3.91
C ARG A 93 4.43 -6.33 -4.45
N ALA A 94 4.49 -7.53 -5.02
CA ALA A 94 3.30 -8.32 -5.27
C ALA A 94 3.08 -9.33 -4.14
N HIS A 95 1.81 -9.65 -3.89
CA HIS A 95 1.41 -10.71 -2.99
C HIS A 95 0.51 -11.71 -3.71
N ILE A 96 0.70 -12.99 -3.41
CA ILE A 96 -0.22 -14.07 -3.74
C ILE A 96 -0.64 -14.76 -2.45
N ASN A 97 -1.94 -14.82 -2.21
CA ASN A 97 -2.52 -15.45 -1.03
C ASN A 97 -3.48 -16.56 -1.47
N PRO A 98 -3.00 -17.81 -1.63
CA PRO A 98 -3.81 -18.94 -2.11
C PRO A 98 -4.82 -19.42 -1.08
N GLY A 99 -4.47 -19.39 0.20
CA GLY A 99 -5.30 -19.88 1.30
C GLY A 99 -5.94 -18.76 2.14
N PRO A 100 -6.74 -19.14 3.14
CA PRO A 100 -7.22 -18.20 4.14
C PRO A 100 -6.06 -17.57 4.91
N TYR A 101 -6.20 -16.31 5.26
CA TYR A 101 -5.26 -15.61 6.13
C TYR A 101 -5.95 -14.46 6.86
N LEU A 102 -5.40 -14.13 8.00
CA LEU A 102 -5.71 -12.91 8.73
C LEU A 102 -4.37 -12.20 8.95
N GLN A 103 -4.23 -11.04 8.32
CA GLN A 103 -3.11 -10.16 8.60
C GLN A 103 -3.36 -9.45 9.92
N GLU A 104 -2.33 -9.35 10.75
CA GLU A 104 -2.43 -8.58 11.99
C GLU A 104 -2.66 -7.10 11.67
N TRP A 105 -3.32 -6.37 12.55
CA TRP A 105 -3.42 -4.91 12.44
C TRP A 105 -2.04 -4.28 12.40
N HIS A 106 -1.80 -3.41 11.45
CA HIS A 106 -0.52 -2.75 11.27
C HIS A 106 -0.64 -1.39 10.62
N MET A 107 0.47 -0.68 10.61
CA MET A 107 0.71 0.53 9.82
C MET A 107 1.98 0.30 9.02
N ASP A 108 2.00 0.65 7.76
CA ASP A 108 3.21 0.52 6.93
C ASP A 108 4.23 1.63 7.21
N PHE A 109 3.80 2.71 7.83
CA PHE A 109 4.65 3.75 8.38
C PHE A 109 4.47 3.85 9.89
N TYR A 110 5.07 2.93 10.62
CA TYR A 110 4.90 2.82 12.08
C TYR A 110 5.68 3.85 12.90
N GLY A 111 6.66 4.55 12.31
CA GLY A 111 7.37 5.67 12.95
C GLY A 111 6.67 7.03 12.82
N TYR A 112 5.53 7.09 12.14
CA TYR A 112 4.86 8.35 11.80
C TYR A 112 4.61 9.26 13.00
N TRP A 113 4.06 8.74 14.07
CA TRP A 113 3.67 9.57 15.22
C TRP A 113 4.85 10.09 16.01
N GLU A 114 5.93 9.30 16.14
CA GLU A 114 7.18 9.76 16.74
C GLU A 114 7.83 10.85 15.90
N GLU A 115 7.89 10.68 14.60
CA GLU A 115 8.48 11.67 13.70
C GLU A 115 7.66 12.94 13.64
N LYS A 116 6.33 12.84 13.60
CA LYS A 116 5.43 13.99 13.66
C LYS A 116 5.68 14.83 14.90
N ARG A 117 5.82 14.20 16.08
CA ARG A 117 6.15 14.92 17.31
C ARG A 117 7.50 15.62 17.23
N GLN A 118 8.51 15.01 16.60
CA GLN A 118 9.82 15.65 16.41
C GLN A 118 9.73 16.84 15.46
N VAL A 119 8.99 16.71 14.34
CA VAL A 119 8.75 17.81 13.40
C VAL A 119 8.10 18.99 14.12
N GLU A 120 7.08 18.76 14.92
CA GLU A 120 6.37 19.78 15.69
C GLU A 120 7.29 20.42 16.75
N GLN A 121 8.01 19.59 17.51
CA GLN A 121 8.92 20.05 18.58
C GLN A 121 10.05 20.92 18.05
N TYR A 122 10.65 20.55 16.94
CA TYR A 122 11.80 21.26 16.35
C TYR A 122 11.42 22.24 15.26
N ARG A 123 10.12 22.41 14.96
CA ARG A 123 9.58 23.29 13.90
C ARG A 123 10.23 23.04 12.54
N LEU A 124 10.41 21.77 12.19
CA LEU A 124 10.96 21.38 10.91
C LEU A 124 9.94 21.68 9.80
N ALA A 125 10.42 22.06 8.62
CA ALA A 125 9.58 22.40 7.50
C ALA A 125 8.95 21.17 6.81
N ALA A 126 9.54 19.98 7.00
CA ALA A 126 9.09 18.77 6.36
C ALA A 126 8.08 18.03 7.25
N GLN A 127 7.05 17.45 6.62
CA GLN A 127 6.07 16.59 7.28
C GLN A 127 6.40 15.12 6.97
N PRO A 128 6.21 14.19 7.94
CA PRO A 128 6.33 12.77 7.66
C PRO A 128 5.18 12.33 6.74
N VAL A 129 5.50 11.87 5.54
CA VAL A 129 4.50 11.44 4.57
C VAL A 129 4.90 10.12 3.94
N GLY A 130 4.04 9.13 4.09
CA GLY A 130 4.10 7.88 3.37
C GLY A 130 2.72 7.54 2.79
N VAL A 131 2.70 7.02 1.58
CA VAL A 131 1.48 6.69 0.84
C VAL A 131 1.64 5.32 0.21
N ASN A 132 0.57 4.54 0.23
CA ASN A 132 0.50 3.27 -0.48
C ASN A 132 -0.50 3.36 -1.62
N ALA A 133 -0.18 2.70 -2.74
CA ALA A 133 -1.09 2.43 -3.83
C ALA A 133 -1.15 0.93 -4.06
N THR A 134 -2.31 0.32 -3.81
CA THR A 134 -2.52 -1.12 -3.94
C THR A 134 -3.42 -1.39 -5.13
N TYR A 135 -2.86 -2.04 -6.16
CA TYR A 135 -3.58 -2.49 -7.35
C TYR A 135 -4.11 -3.91 -7.13
N TYR A 136 -5.38 -4.13 -7.39
CA TYR A 136 -6.04 -5.43 -7.23
C TYR A 136 -6.14 -6.14 -8.55
N LEU A 137 -5.78 -7.43 -8.58
CA LEU A 137 -5.70 -8.23 -9.80
C LEU A 137 -6.88 -9.20 -9.97
N GLN A 138 -7.80 -9.21 -9.01
CA GLN A 138 -9.07 -9.94 -9.06
C GLN A 138 -10.16 -9.15 -8.34
N ASP A 139 -11.41 -9.57 -8.54
CA ASP A 139 -12.55 -9.06 -7.77
C ASP A 139 -12.45 -9.53 -6.32
N ASN A 140 -12.72 -8.64 -5.38
CA ASN A 140 -12.85 -8.97 -3.98
C ASN A 140 -14.28 -8.71 -3.51
N GLY A 141 -14.81 -9.65 -2.74
CA GLY A 141 -16.05 -9.55 -2.01
C GLY A 141 -15.84 -9.88 -0.54
N PRO A 142 -16.92 -10.03 0.23
CA PRO A 142 -16.83 -10.50 1.61
C PRO A 142 -16.09 -11.83 1.72
N GLY A 143 -15.02 -11.88 2.51
CA GLY A 143 -14.19 -13.07 2.70
C GLY A 143 -13.12 -13.31 1.63
N ASP A 144 -13.04 -12.49 0.57
CA ASP A 144 -12.16 -12.71 -0.59
C ASP A 144 -10.80 -12.01 -0.49
N GLY A 145 -10.49 -11.39 0.63
CA GLY A 145 -9.23 -10.64 0.78
C GLY A 145 -9.43 -9.13 0.77
N HIS A 146 -10.52 -8.69 1.38
CA HIS A 146 -10.84 -7.27 1.58
C HIS A 146 -9.77 -6.55 2.42
N LEU A 147 -9.72 -5.23 2.27
CA LEU A 147 -9.00 -4.34 3.19
C LEU A 147 -9.96 -3.72 4.20
N LYS A 148 -9.54 -3.73 5.44
CA LYS A 148 -10.24 -3.15 6.58
C LYS A 148 -9.36 -2.06 7.18
N TYR A 149 -9.92 -0.88 7.41
CA TYR A 149 -9.26 0.28 8.00
C TYR A 149 -9.94 0.69 9.29
N VAL A 150 -9.17 1.19 10.24
CA VAL A 150 -9.73 2.01 11.33
C VAL A 150 -10.24 3.30 10.70
N LYS A 151 -11.53 3.59 10.88
CA LYS A 151 -12.16 4.81 10.35
C LYS A 151 -11.45 6.05 10.89
N ASN A 152 -11.01 6.93 9.99
CA ASN A 152 -10.22 8.13 10.32
C ASN A 152 -8.91 7.82 11.07
N GLY A 153 -8.42 6.58 11.00
CA GLY A 153 -7.26 6.11 11.75
C GLY A 153 -5.97 6.88 11.48
N HIS A 154 -5.85 7.53 10.32
CA HIS A 154 -4.73 8.40 9.99
C HIS A 154 -4.69 9.70 10.82
N LEU A 155 -5.81 10.08 11.43
CA LEU A 155 -5.94 11.25 12.33
C LEU A 155 -5.84 10.87 13.82
N LEU A 156 -5.87 9.58 14.13
CA LEU A 156 -5.93 9.06 15.49
C LEU A 156 -4.57 8.53 15.91
N GLU A 157 -3.91 9.21 16.84
CA GLU A 157 -2.70 8.67 17.46
C GLU A 157 -3.08 7.50 18.37
N PRO A 158 -2.62 6.25 18.07
CA PRO A 158 -2.92 5.13 18.93
C PRO A 158 -2.21 5.28 20.30
N PRO A 159 -2.87 4.91 21.41
CA PRO A 159 -2.29 5.03 22.76
C PRO A 159 -1.11 4.09 22.97
N HIS A 160 -0.97 3.07 22.11
CA HIS A 160 0.10 2.09 22.13
C HIS A 160 0.78 2.08 20.78
N LEU A 161 2.11 2.26 20.77
CA LEU A 161 2.86 2.39 19.53
C LEU A 161 3.10 1.03 18.89
N TYR A 162 2.68 0.90 17.66
CA TYR A 162 3.03 -0.20 16.79
C TYR A 162 4.50 -0.04 16.31
N PRO A 163 5.32 -1.10 16.24
CA PRO A 163 5.03 -2.49 16.65
C PRO A 163 5.42 -2.82 18.10
N LYS A 164 5.80 -1.83 18.92
CA LYS A 164 6.39 -2.06 20.25
C LYS A 164 5.46 -2.75 21.24
N ASP A 165 4.17 -2.43 21.18
CA ASP A 165 3.13 -3.02 22.02
C ASP A 165 1.97 -3.54 21.14
N ARG A 166 2.32 -4.45 20.23
CA ARG A 166 1.39 -4.98 19.22
C ARG A 166 0.07 -5.48 19.80
N PRO A 167 0.01 -6.31 20.86
CA PRO A 167 -1.28 -6.80 21.36
C PRO A 167 -2.23 -5.70 21.82
N LYS A 168 -1.68 -4.65 22.43
CA LYS A 168 -2.50 -3.52 22.85
C LYS A 168 -2.89 -2.61 21.69
N PHE A 169 -2.02 -2.45 20.70
CA PHE A 169 -2.34 -1.76 19.46
C PHE A 169 -3.47 -2.47 18.72
N GLU A 170 -3.42 -3.79 18.57
CA GLU A 170 -4.48 -4.58 17.94
C GLU A 170 -5.80 -4.49 18.69
N ALA A 171 -5.79 -4.61 20.02
CA ALA A 171 -6.97 -4.46 20.84
C ALA A 171 -7.59 -3.05 20.70
N TRP A 172 -6.75 -2.02 20.59
CA TRP A 172 -7.21 -0.67 20.32
C TRP A 172 -7.84 -0.55 18.94
N CYS A 173 -7.21 -1.11 17.90
CA CYS A 173 -7.77 -1.12 16.54
C CYS A 173 -9.13 -1.81 16.50
N GLU A 174 -9.27 -2.99 17.12
CA GLU A 174 -10.53 -3.75 17.13
C GLU A 174 -11.65 -3.01 17.84
N ALA A 175 -11.34 -2.13 18.78
CA ALA A 175 -12.32 -1.32 19.49
C ALA A 175 -12.82 -0.08 18.69
N GLN A 176 -12.19 0.23 17.54
CA GLN A 176 -12.60 1.36 16.72
C GLN A 176 -13.70 0.99 15.72
N GLU A 177 -14.33 2.00 15.13
CA GLU A 177 -15.19 1.83 13.95
C GLU A 177 -14.31 1.49 12.73
N HIS A 178 -14.77 0.53 11.91
CA HIS A 178 -14.02 0.08 10.75
C HIS A 178 -14.70 0.43 9.44
N VAL A 179 -13.89 0.66 8.41
CA VAL A 179 -14.33 0.73 7.03
C VAL A 179 -13.76 -0.48 6.30
N VAL A 180 -14.60 -1.14 5.51
CA VAL A 180 -14.21 -2.31 4.71
C VAL A 180 -14.39 -1.98 3.23
N LEU A 181 -13.35 -2.22 2.43
CA LEU A 181 -13.34 -2.01 0.99
C LEU A 181 -13.32 -3.35 0.25
N TYR A 182 -14.06 -3.42 -0.84
CA TYR A 182 -14.14 -4.58 -1.73
C TYR A 182 -13.72 -4.19 -3.17
N PRO A 183 -12.42 -3.91 -3.40
CA PRO A 183 -11.94 -3.52 -4.71
C PRO A 183 -12.16 -4.61 -5.75
N LYS A 184 -12.34 -4.20 -7.00
CA LYS A 184 -12.45 -5.08 -8.16
C LYS A 184 -11.11 -5.19 -8.89
N ALA A 185 -11.03 -6.16 -9.81
CA ALA A 185 -9.90 -6.29 -10.69
C ALA A 185 -9.65 -4.99 -11.47
N GLY A 186 -8.44 -4.47 -11.43
CA GLY A 186 -8.05 -3.19 -12.02
C GLY A 186 -8.23 -1.97 -11.13
N ASP A 187 -8.89 -2.10 -9.99
CA ASP A 187 -9.00 -1.00 -9.02
C ASP A 187 -7.66 -0.75 -8.29
N CYS A 188 -7.48 0.48 -7.84
CA CYS A 188 -6.38 0.86 -6.97
C CYS A 188 -6.91 1.56 -5.71
N VAL A 189 -6.43 1.14 -4.55
CA VAL A 189 -6.67 1.88 -3.29
C VAL A 189 -5.41 2.67 -2.96
N VAL A 190 -5.55 4.00 -2.87
CA VAL A 190 -4.50 4.90 -2.41
C VAL A 190 -4.82 5.31 -0.98
N PHE A 191 -3.84 5.21 -0.07
CA PHE A 191 -4.07 5.50 1.35
C PHE A 191 -2.80 5.95 2.07
N TRP A 192 -2.97 6.67 3.17
CA TRP A 192 -1.86 7.05 4.04
C TRP A 192 -1.22 5.82 4.70
N SER A 193 0.09 5.66 4.56
CA SER A 193 0.81 4.48 5.09
C SER A 193 0.74 4.34 6.62
N HIS A 194 0.33 5.38 7.34
CA HIS A 194 0.16 5.37 8.79
C HIS A 194 -1.29 5.13 9.25
N ILE A 195 -2.24 4.90 8.33
CA ILE A 195 -3.58 4.45 8.73
C ILE A 195 -3.52 2.99 9.20
N PRO A 196 -4.03 2.67 10.40
CA PRO A 196 -4.10 1.28 10.85
C PRO A 196 -5.02 0.48 9.93
N HIS A 197 -4.52 -0.65 9.42
CA HIS A 197 -5.26 -1.47 8.48
C HIS A 197 -4.94 -2.97 8.64
N GLN A 198 -5.80 -3.79 8.05
CA GLN A 198 -5.73 -5.23 8.10
C GLN A 198 -6.27 -5.83 6.80
N GLY A 199 -5.58 -6.82 6.27
CA GLY A 199 -6.09 -7.66 5.19
C GLY A 199 -6.62 -8.98 5.75
N ALA A 200 -7.77 -9.44 5.27
CA ALA A 200 -8.32 -10.73 5.68
C ALA A 200 -8.93 -11.47 4.49
N LYS A 201 -8.69 -12.78 4.42
CA LYS A 201 -9.26 -13.70 3.43
C LYS A 201 -9.74 -14.94 4.17
N GLU A 202 -11.00 -15.26 4.05
CA GLU A 202 -11.65 -16.39 4.73
C GLU A 202 -11.78 -17.59 3.81
N ARG A 203 -11.92 -17.35 2.50
CA ARG A 203 -12.14 -18.39 1.49
C ARG A 203 -10.83 -19.06 1.08
N ASP A 204 -10.90 -20.35 0.78
CA ASP A 204 -9.81 -21.18 0.27
C ASP A 204 -10.01 -21.64 -1.19
N ASP A 205 -11.18 -21.32 -1.78
CA ASP A 205 -11.55 -21.67 -3.15
C ASP A 205 -11.15 -20.61 -4.19
N MET A 206 -10.46 -19.56 -3.77
CA MET A 206 -9.93 -18.53 -4.65
C MET A 206 -8.60 -18.00 -4.14
N GLU A 207 -7.80 -17.47 -5.04
CA GLU A 207 -6.53 -16.83 -4.73
C GLU A 207 -6.69 -15.30 -4.75
N ARG A 208 -6.11 -14.62 -3.76
CA ARG A 208 -5.97 -13.17 -3.78
C ARG A 208 -4.59 -12.77 -4.30
N SER A 209 -4.56 -11.84 -5.24
CA SER A 209 -3.34 -11.29 -5.79
C SER A 209 -3.42 -9.77 -5.90
N ASN A 210 -2.37 -9.08 -5.51
CA ASN A 210 -2.26 -7.62 -5.65
C ASN A 210 -0.81 -7.17 -5.80
N VAL A 211 -0.65 -5.92 -6.26
CA VAL A 211 0.64 -5.23 -6.30
C VAL A 211 0.54 -3.96 -5.47
N VAL A 212 1.44 -3.80 -4.52
CA VAL A 212 1.51 -2.63 -3.64
C VAL A 212 2.74 -1.81 -3.99
N CYS A 213 2.54 -0.54 -4.28
CA CYS A 213 3.59 0.47 -4.39
C CYS A 213 3.60 1.31 -3.10
N HIS A 214 4.70 1.30 -2.38
CA HIS A 214 4.90 2.15 -1.20
C HIS A 214 5.71 3.37 -1.60
N TYR A 215 5.22 4.54 -1.23
CA TYR A 215 5.86 5.83 -1.52
C TYR A 215 6.21 6.57 -0.24
N GLN A 216 7.20 7.42 -0.34
CA GLN A 216 7.63 8.32 0.73
C GLN A 216 8.09 9.65 0.15
N MET A 217 8.15 10.71 0.96
CA MET A 217 8.80 11.95 0.57
C MET A 217 10.31 11.82 0.68
N THR A 218 11.02 12.29 -0.35
CA THR A 218 12.47 12.48 -0.32
C THR A 218 12.77 13.87 0.27
N PRO A 219 13.81 14.04 1.04
CA PRO A 219 14.84 13.12 1.53
C PRO A 219 14.63 12.65 2.98
N MET A 220 13.48 12.94 3.60
CA MET A 220 13.23 12.71 5.03
C MET A 220 13.44 11.27 5.49
N TYR A 221 13.26 10.31 4.59
CA TYR A 221 13.27 8.88 4.93
C TYR A 221 14.45 8.13 4.34
N GLU A 222 15.40 8.85 3.77
CA GLU A 222 16.60 8.22 3.24
C GLU A 222 17.37 7.52 4.39
N GLY A 223 17.37 6.20 4.34
CA GLY A 223 18.03 5.36 5.36
C GLY A 223 17.15 4.83 6.50
N ILE A 224 15.91 5.31 6.65
CA ILE A 224 14.99 4.83 7.71
C ILE A 224 14.39 3.46 7.36
N TRP A 225 14.24 3.16 6.09
CA TRP A 225 13.57 1.96 5.62
C TRP A 225 14.52 1.03 4.88
N HIS A 226 14.74 -0.14 5.46
CA HIS A 226 15.39 -1.26 4.76
C HIS A 226 14.37 -1.95 3.85
N VAL A 227 14.02 -1.29 2.78
CA VAL A 227 13.21 -1.94 1.76
C VAL A 227 14.11 -2.17 0.57
N SER A 228 14.05 -3.38 0.01
CA SER A 228 14.75 -3.72 -1.23
C SER A 228 14.36 -2.72 -2.31
N ARG A 229 15.26 -1.77 -2.56
CA ARG A 229 15.17 -0.93 -3.75
C ARG A 229 15.54 -1.79 -4.94
N PRO A 230 14.78 -1.77 -6.02
CA PRO A 230 15.20 -2.41 -7.26
C PRO A 230 16.60 -1.94 -7.67
N ARG A 231 17.47 -2.84 -8.07
CA ARG A 231 18.82 -2.51 -8.52
C ARG A 231 18.75 -1.53 -9.69
N GLY A 232 19.49 -0.43 -9.60
CA GLY A 232 19.55 0.58 -10.66
C GLY A 232 18.37 1.56 -10.67
N TYR A 233 17.41 1.40 -9.78
CA TYR A 233 16.33 2.33 -9.59
C TYR A 233 16.70 3.31 -8.47
N ASP A 234 16.85 4.58 -8.77
CA ASP A 234 17.24 5.59 -7.76
C ASP A 234 16.09 5.97 -6.81
N GLY A 235 14.89 5.41 -7.07
CA GLY A 235 13.68 5.64 -6.27
C GLY A 235 13.03 6.99 -6.49
N THR A 236 13.68 7.88 -7.22
CA THR A 236 13.04 9.11 -7.64
C THR A 236 12.21 8.85 -8.88
N PHE A 237 10.92 9.17 -8.81
CA PHE A 237 10.12 9.33 -10.00
C PHE A 237 10.37 10.71 -10.53
N PRO A 238 10.86 10.82 -11.77
CA PRO A 238 10.61 12.03 -12.49
C PRO A 238 9.10 12.07 -12.75
N PHE A 239 8.33 12.69 -11.86
CA PHE A 239 7.05 13.25 -12.23
C PHE A 239 7.32 14.48 -13.14
N ALA A 240 8.27 14.34 -14.03
CA ALA A 240 8.58 15.36 -15.04
C ALA A 240 7.80 15.08 -16.32
#